data_489d0b02cb8a32536481a325a20ee12a
#
_entry.id   489d0b02cb8a32536481a325a20ee12a
#
_cell.length_a   1.000
_cell.length_b   1.000
_cell.length_c   1.000
_cell.angle_alpha   90.00
_cell.angle_beta   90.00
_cell.angle_gamma   90.00
#
_symmetry.space_group_name_H-M   'P 1'
#
loop_
_entity.id
_entity.type
_entity.pdbx_description
1 polymer ?
#
loop_
_entity_poly.entity_id
_entity_poly.type
_entity_poly.pdbx_seq_one_letter_code
_entity_poly.pdbx_strand_id
1 'polypeptide(L)'
;LAKQAQKEGFQLVAQLIEEYESGKNRFDQPGELLLFVYDDEKLIACGGLNQQWNDNEIDARIGRVRRFYVLPKYRKHGVGKQLLQHLEKNARANFSALCLNTDTKSAANFYQKQNYVFVENHPNYSYFKYLL
;
A
#
# COMPACT_ATOMS: atom_id res chain seq x y z
N LEU A 1 -3.22 23.22 6.48
CA LEU A 1 -2.34 22.10 6.09
C LEU A 1 -2.23 21.06 7.20
N ALA A 2 -1.91 21.47 8.43
CA ALA A 2 -1.81 20.52 9.54
C ALA A 2 -3.16 19.86 9.87
N LYS A 3 -4.24 20.64 9.84
CA LYS A 3 -5.59 20.11 10.05
C LYS A 3 -6.00 19.13 8.97
N GLN A 4 -5.65 19.41 7.71
CA GLN A 4 -5.97 18.53 6.60
C GLN A 4 -5.19 17.22 6.70
N ALA A 5 -3.92 17.28 7.08
CA ALA A 5 -3.10 16.08 7.29
C ALA A 5 -3.64 15.20 8.41
N GLN A 6 -4.06 15.82 9.53
CA GLN A 6 -4.69 15.10 10.62
C GLN A 6 -6.01 14.46 10.18
N LYS A 7 -6.81 15.19 9.41
CA LYS A 7 -8.08 14.69 8.89
C LYS A 7 -7.87 13.49 7.98
N GLU A 8 -6.88 13.55 7.07
CA GLU A 8 -6.53 12.43 6.20
C GLU A 8 -6.12 11.20 7.00
N GLY A 9 -5.26 11.39 8.01
CA GLY A 9 -4.83 10.32 8.88
C GLY A 9 -5.97 9.69 9.65
N PHE A 10 -6.87 10.50 10.18
CA PHE A 10 -8.06 10.01 10.89
C PHE A 10 -8.99 9.23 9.97
N GLN A 11 -9.21 9.71 8.75
CA GLN A 11 -10.05 9.01 7.78
C GLN A 11 -9.46 7.66 7.41
N LEU A 12 -8.14 7.60 7.21
CA LEU A 12 -7.46 6.35 6.89
C LEU A 12 -7.59 5.34 8.03
N VAL A 13 -7.33 5.77 9.26
CA VAL A 13 -7.42 4.90 10.43
C VAL A 13 -8.86 4.42 10.63
N ALA A 14 -9.83 5.31 10.52
CA ALA A 14 -11.25 4.96 10.63
C ALA A 14 -11.65 3.92 9.59
N GLN A 15 -11.18 4.07 8.35
CA GLN A 15 -11.45 3.14 7.28
C GLN A 15 -10.82 1.77 7.55
N LEU A 16 -9.58 1.74 8.04
CA LEU A 16 -8.92 0.49 8.42
C LEU A 16 -9.69 -0.26 9.51
N ILE A 17 -10.14 0.46 10.53
CA ILE A 17 -10.93 -0.10 11.63
C ILE A 17 -12.25 -0.66 11.11
N GLU A 18 -12.96 0.12 10.29
CA GLU A 18 -14.25 -0.31 9.72
C GLU A 18 -14.08 -1.58 8.89
N GLU A 19 -13.07 -1.62 8.02
CA GLU A 19 -12.81 -2.79 7.19
C GLU A 19 -12.47 -4.02 8.03
N TYR A 20 -11.70 -3.83 9.10
CA TYR A 20 -11.34 -4.92 10.00
C TYR A 20 -12.56 -5.45 10.76
N GLU A 21 -13.34 -4.57 11.35
CA GLU A 21 -14.51 -4.94 12.15
C GLU A 21 -15.61 -5.58 11.31
N SER A 22 -15.84 -5.07 10.10
CA SER A 22 -16.83 -5.62 9.17
C SER A 22 -16.38 -6.92 8.50
N GLY A 23 -15.10 -7.24 8.56
CA GLY A 23 -14.53 -8.39 7.88
C GLY A 23 -14.23 -8.18 6.41
N LYS A 24 -14.42 -6.97 5.88
CA LYS A 24 -14.11 -6.66 4.48
C LYS A 24 -12.64 -6.84 4.17
N ASN A 25 -11.77 -6.43 5.09
CA ASN A 25 -10.34 -6.58 4.91
C ASN A 25 -9.64 -6.65 6.27
N ARG A 26 -9.18 -7.82 6.63
CA ARG A 26 -8.41 -8.04 7.87
C ARG A 26 -6.94 -8.29 7.61
N PHE A 27 -6.52 -8.26 6.34
CA PHE A 27 -5.13 -8.53 5.95
C PHE A 27 -4.65 -9.87 6.52
N ASP A 28 -5.51 -10.88 6.54
CA ASP A 28 -5.26 -12.17 7.19
C ASP A 28 -5.26 -13.36 6.23
N GLN A 29 -5.42 -13.12 4.93
CA GLN A 29 -5.32 -14.18 3.94
C GLN A 29 -3.84 -14.47 3.63
N PRO A 30 -3.51 -15.64 3.04
CA PRO A 30 -2.11 -15.97 2.76
C PRO A 30 -1.37 -14.86 1.99
N GLY A 31 -0.22 -14.46 2.54
CA GLY A 31 0.60 -13.40 1.96
C GLY A 31 0.19 -11.99 2.33
N GLU A 32 -0.97 -11.82 2.97
CA GLU A 32 -1.45 -10.50 3.37
C GLU A 32 -0.81 -10.04 4.67
N LEU A 33 -0.59 -8.74 4.78
CA LEU A 33 -0.07 -8.13 6.00
C LEU A 33 -0.34 -6.63 5.98
N LEU A 34 -0.24 -6.02 7.14
CA LEU A 34 -0.36 -4.57 7.32
C LEU A 34 0.76 -4.13 8.24
N LEU A 35 1.60 -3.21 7.78
CA LEU A 35 2.72 -2.69 8.53
C LEU A 35 2.45 -1.27 8.99
N PHE A 36 2.91 -0.96 10.19
CA PHE A 36 2.84 0.38 10.77
C PHE A 36 4.25 0.88 11.07
N VAL A 37 4.47 2.18 10.87
CA VAL A 37 5.73 2.83 11.19
C VAL A 37 5.49 3.87 12.27
N TYR A 38 6.30 3.83 13.31
CA TYR A 38 6.21 4.76 14.44
C TYR A 38 7.47 5.61 14.54
N ASP A 39 7.29 6.86 14.91
CA ASP A 39 8.34 7.74 15.39
C ASP A 39 8.07 7.92 16.88
N ASP A 40 8.87 7.24 17.74
CA ASP A 40 8.57 7.04 19.14
C ASP A 40 7.17 6.42 19.30
N GLU A 41 6.22 7.11 19.93
CA GLU A 41 4.87 6.59 20.12
C GLU A 41 3.87 7.09 19.05
N LYS A 42 4.35 7.88 18.09
CA LYS A 42 3.49 8.47 17.08
C LYS A 42 3.47 7.61 15.83
N LEU A 43 2.27 7.24 15.40
CA LEU A 43 2.07 6.54 14.11
C LEU A 43 2.28 7.53 12.97
N ILE A 44 3.25 7.26 12.10
CA ILE A 44 3.63 8.18 11.01
C ILE A 44 3.39 7.61 9.62
N ALA A 45 3.24 6.30 9.48
CA ALA A 45 3.02 5.68 8.18
C ALA A 45 2.39 4.30 8.34
N CYS A 46 1.73 3.85 7.30
CA CYS A 46 1.25 2.48 7.21
C CYS A 46 1.20 2.04 5.75
N GLY A 47 1.17 0.74 5.55
CA GLY A 47 1.01 0.16 4.23
C GLY A 47 0.73 -1.33 4.34
N GLY A 48 -0.06 -1.85 3.43
CA GLY A 48 -0.48 -3.22 3.48
C GLY A 48 -0.39 -3.93 2.15
N LEU A 49 -0.48 -5.25 2.23
CA LEU A 49 -0.55 -6.15 1.08
C LEU A 49 -1.82 -6.97 1.17
N ASN A 50 -2.56 -7.01 0.06
CA ASN A 50 -3.68 -7.92 -0.11
C ASN A 50 -3.43 -8.79 -1.34
N GLN A 51 -4.12 -9.92 -1.41
CA GLN A 51 -4.18 -10.72 -2.62
C GLN A 51 -4.91 -9.94 -3.71
N GLN A 52 -4.45 -10.06 -4.95
CA GLN A 52 -5.08 -9.36 -6.07
C GLN A 52 -6.25 -10.17 -6.60
N TRP A 53 -7.35 -9.49 -6.84
CA TRP A 53 -8.54 -10.05 -7.48
C TRP A 53 -8.59 -9.60 -8.94
N ASN A 54 -8.79 -10.56 -9.85
CA ASN A 54 -9.02 -10.31 -11.26
C ASN A 54 -10.37 -10.93 -11.63
N ASP A 55 -11.39 -10.08 -11.87
CA ASP A 55 -12.71 -10.52 -12.32
C ASP A 55 -13.32 -11.61 -11.44
N ASN A 56 -13.34 -11.40 -10.12
CA ASN A 56 -13.84 -12.33 -9.10
C ASN A 56 -12.94 -13.57 -8.87
N GLU A 57 -11.79 -13.62 -9.51
CA GLU A 57 -10.80 -14.66 -9.25
C GLU A 57 -9.61 -14.06 -8.51
N ILE A 58 -9.02 -14.83 -7.60
CA ILE A 58 -7.81 -14.44 -6.91
C ILE A 58 -6.62 -14.83 -7.77
N ASP A 59 -5.75 -13.87 -8.10
CA ASP A 59 -4.45 -14.18 -8.66
C ASP A 59 -3.45 -14.31 -7.51
N ALA A 60 -3.19 -15.53 -7.08
CA ALA A 60 -2.35 -15.81 -5.92
C ALA A 60 -0.87 -15.43 -6.13
N ARG A 61 -0.47 -15.09 -7.37
CA ARG A 61 0.91 -14.70 -7.67
C ARG A 61 1.13 -13.19 -7.53
N ILE A 62 0.06 -12.42 -7.48
CA ILE A 62 0.12 -10.96 -7.45
C ILE A 62 -0.40 -10.46 -6.10
N GLY A 63 0.41 -9.66 -5.42
CA GLY A 63 -0.02 -8.92 -4.25
C GLY A 63 -0.38 -7.49 -4.63
N ARG A 64 -1.31 -6.92 -3.90
CA ARG A 64 -1.74 -5.53 -4.10
C ARG A 64 -1.30 -4.67 -2.93
N VAL A 65 -0.56 -3.60 -3.23
CA VAL A 65 -0.21 -2.59 -2.23
C VAL A 65 -1.46 -1.75 -1.94
N ARG A 66 -1.86 -1.71 -0.68
CA ARG A 66 -3.04 -0.96 -0.25
C ARG A 66 -2.78 -0.22 1.05
N ARG A 67 -3.57 0.81 1.28
CA ARG A 67 -3.52 1.61 2.51
C ARG A 67 -2.12 2.16 2.76
N PHE A 68 -1.39 2.45 1.71
CA PHE A 68 -0.06 3.01 1.78
C PHE A 68 -0.16 4.51 2.02
N TYR A 69 0.32 4.94 3.18
CA TYR A 69 0.21 6.34 3.57
C TYR A 69 1.38 6.75 4.46
N VAL A 70 1.94 7.91 4.18
CA VAL A 70 2.96 8.53 5.02
C VAL A 70 2.48 9.92 5.37
N LEU A 71 2.52 10.29 6.66
CA LEU A 71 2.14 11.64 7.08
C LEU A 71 2.96 12.68 6.32
N PRO A 72 2.33 13.79 5.85
CA PRO A 72 3.02 14.76 5.00
C PRO A 72 4.34 15.27 5.57
N LYS A 73 4.42 15.47 6.90
CA LYS A 73 5.64 15.92 7.57
C LYS A 73 6.82 14.96 7.37
N TYR A 74 6.54 13.69 7.20
CA TYR A 74 7.55 12.64 7.07
C TYR A 74 7.81 12.22 5.62
N ARG A 75 7.14 12.84 4.67
CA ARG A 75 7.37 12.57 3.25
C ARG A 75 8.72 13.15 2.81
N LYS A 76 9.34 12.56 1.79
CA LYS A 76 10.64 12.95 1.23
C LYS A 76 11.82 12.75 2.20
N HIS A 77 11.61 11.95 3.24
CA HIS A 77 12.66 11.60 4.20
C HIS A 77 13.01 10.10 4.16
N GLY A 78 12.56 9.41 3.13
CA GLY A 78 12.87 7.99 2.96
C GLY A 78 11.95 7.04 3.70
N VAL A 79 10.97 7.51 4.47
CA VAL A 79 10.05 6.66 5.22
C VAL A 79 9.22 5.78 4.27
N GLY A 80 8.63 6.38 3.25
CA GLY A 80 7.83 5.65 2.27
C GLY A 80 8.65 4.62 1.51
N LYS A 81 9.86 4.99 1.10
CA LYS A 81 10.77 4.07 0.41
C LYS A 81 11.11 2.87 1.29
N GLN A 82 11.46 3.10 2.55
CA GLN A 82 11.77 2.01 3.48
C GLN A 82 10.56 1.12 3.74
N LEU A 83 9.40 1.71 3.95
CA LEU A 83 8.16 0.96 4.15
C LEU A 83 7.85 0.08 2.96
N LEU A 84 7.94 0.63 1.74
CA LEU A 84 7.68 -0.12 0.53
C LEU A 84 8.69 -1.26 0.35
N GLN A 85 9.97 -1.03 0.66
CA GLN A 85 11.01 -2.07 0.61
C GLN A 85 10.69 -3.20 1.59
N HIS A 86 10.21 -2.89 2.79
CA HIS A 86 9.78 -3.92 3.75
C HIS A 86 8.59 -4.72 3.24
N LEU A 87 7.61 -4.05 2.64
CA LEU A 87 6.48 -4.73 2.01
C LEU A 87 6.96 -5.68 0.90
N GLU A 88 7.84 -5.21 0.03
CA GLU A 88 8.38 -6.02 -1.07
C GLU A 88 9.16 -7.22 -0.56
N LYS A 89 9.97 -7.02 0.47
CA LYS A 89 10.74 -8.11 1.08
C LYS A 89 9.82 -9.22 1.62
N ASN A 90 8.77 -8.83 2.34
CA ASN A 90 7.80 -9.81 2.85
C ASN A 90 6.97 -10.42 1.73
N ALA A 91 6.65 -9.64 0.70
CA ALA A 91 5.84 -10.10 -0.43
C ALA A 91 6.51 -11.24 -1.21
N ARG A 92 7.84 -11.24 -1.29
CA ARG A 92 8.58 -12.25 -2.07
C ARG A 92 8.34 -13.68 -1.62
N ALA A 93 7.92 -13.89 -0.38
CA ALA A 93 7.61 -15.23 0.12
C ALA A 93 6.35 -15.82 -0.51
N ASN A 94 5.42 -14.98 -0.97
CA ASN A 94 4.11 -15.42 -1.44
C ASN A 94 3.74 -14.91 -2.82
N PHE A 95 4.36 -13.83 -3.30
CA PHE A 95 4.00 -13.18 -4.55
C PHE A 95 5.20 -13.04 -5.46
N SER A 96 4.97 -13.14 -6.77
CA SER A 96 6.00 -12.88 -7.78
C SER A 96 5.96 -11.45 -8.30
N ALA A 97 4.89 -10.71 -8.00
CA ALA A 97 4.71 -9.34 -8.45
C ALA A 97 3.82 -8.58 -7.48
N LEU A 98 3.93 -7.26 -7.52
CA LEU A 98 3.03 -6.36 -6.81
C LEU A 98 2.34 -5.43 -7.81
N CYS A 99 1.09 -5.11 -7.53
CA CYS A 99 0.34 -4.11 -8.27
C CYS A 99 -0.25 -3.09 -7.32
N LEU A 100 -0.65 -1.95 -7.86
CA LEU A 100 -1.33 -0.91 -7.10
C LEU A 100 -2.09 0.01 -8.02
N ASN A 101 -2.95 0.80 -7.43
CA ASN A 101 -3.69 1.82 -8.17
C ASN A 101 -3.45 3.17 -7.51
N THR A 102 -3.14 4.19 -8.31
CA THR A 102 -3.05 5.56 -7.82
C THR A 102 -3.40 6.50 -8.96
N ASP A 103 -4.03 7.62 -8.61
CA ASP A 103 -4.43 8.65 -9.56
C ASP A 103 -3.77 10.00 -9.26
N THR A 104 -2.94 10.10 -8.23
CA THR A 104 -2.22 11.32 -7.93
C THR A 104 -0.84 11.33 -8.57
N LYS A 105 -0.44 12.50 -9.08
CA LYS A 105 0.86 12.65 -9.73
C LYS A 105 2.03 12.42 -8.76
N SER A 106 1.90 12.89 -7.52
CA SER A 106 2.96 12.71 -6.53
C SER A 106 3.17 11.26 -6.16
N ALA A 107 2.09 10.48 -5.99
CA ALA A 107 2.19 9.05 -5.72
C ALA A 107 2.75 8.32 -6.94
N ALA A 108 2.30 8.66 -8.15
CA ALA A 108 2.83 8.07 -9.37
C ALA A 108 4.33 8.27 -9.49
N ASN A 109 4.81 9.49 -9.24
CA ASN A 109 6.25 9.79 -9.26
C ASN A 109 7.03 8.96 -8.23
N PHE A 110 6.46 8.82 -7.03
CA PHE A 110 7.08 8.00 -5.98
C PHE A 110 7.22 6.55 -6.42
N TYR A 111 6.14 5.93 -6.93
CA TYR A 111 6.18 4.53 -7.33
C TYR A 111 7.07 4.30 -8.55
N GLN A 112 7.09 5.22 -9.51
CA GLN A 112 8.00 5.13 -10.66
C GLN A 112 9.45 5.13 -10.23
N LYS A 113 9.82 5.94 -9.24
CA LYS A 113 11.18 5.94 -8.68
C LYS A 113 11.52 4.61 -7.98
N GLN A 114 10.51 3.89 -7.54
CA GLN A 114 10.69 2.57 -6.93
C GLN A 114 10.54 1.43 -7.95
N ASN A 115 10.61 1.77 -9.24
CA ASN A 115 10.60 0.82 -10.37
C ASN A 115 9.25 0.17 -10.65
N TYR A 116 8.16 0.79 -10.22
CA TYR A 116 6.83 0.39 -10.65
C TYR A 116 6.55 0.98 -12.02
N VAL A 117 5.94 0.18 -12.90
CA VAL A 117 5.69 0.54 -14.29
C VAL A 117 4.21 0.83 -14.47
N PHE A 118 3.89 1.93 -15.15
CA PHE A 118 2.52 2.27 -15.48
C PHE A 118 1.95 1.26 -16.48
N VAL A 119 0.73 0.79 -16.20
CA VAL A 119 0.00 -0.14 -17.06
C VAL A 119 -1.24 0.58 -17.60
N GLU A 120 -1.24 0.86 -18.91
CA GLU A 120 -2.31 1.57 -19.55
C GLU A 120 -3.53 0.68 -19.74
N ASN A 121 -4.71 1.22 -19.44
CA ASN A 121 -6.01 0.58 -19.70
C ASN A 121 -6.22 -0.78 -19.04
N HIS A 122 -5.53 -1.05 -17.94
CA HIS A 122 -5.81 -2.27 -17.16
C HIS A 122 -6.99 -2.02 -16.21
N PRO A 123 -7.96 -2.96 -16.15
CA PRO A 123 -9.18 -2.73 -15.37
C PRO A 123 -8.96 -2.74 -13.84
N ASN A 124 -7.90 -3.39 -13.36
CA ASN A 124 -7.74 -3.65 -11.93
C ASN A 124 -6.61 -2.86 -11.27
N TYR A 125 -5.61 -2.40 -12.02
CA TYR A 125 -4.49 -1.63 -11.45
C TYR A 125 -3.84 -0.72 -12.48
N SER A 126 -3.09 0.28 -11.99
CA SER A 126 -2.39 1.23 -12.87
C SER A 126 -0.86 1.11 -12.80
N TYR A 127 -0.32 0.41 -11.81
CA TYR A 127 1.13 0.21 -11.66
C TYR A 127 1.43 -1.23 -11.29
N PHE A 128 2.58 -1.71 -11.75
CA PHE A 128 2.97 -3.11 -11.61
C PHE A 128 4.49 -3.21 -11.48
N LYS A 129 4.95 -4.16 -10.65
CA LYS A 129 6.38 -4.44 -10.50
C LYS A 129 6.59 -5.93 -10.26
N TYR A 130 7.44 -6.57 -11.07
CA TYR A 130 7.90 -7.92 -10.77
C TYR A 130 8.87 -7.91 -9.59
N LEU A 131 8.73 -8.89 -8.71
CA LEU A 131 9.63 -9.08 -7.57
C LEU A 131 10.67 -10.11 -7.95
N LEU A 132 11.91 -9.69 -7.99
CA LEU A 132 13.04 -10.56 -8.36
C LEU A 132 13.80 -11.03 -7.12
#